data_738b67251a371f1cebde1bb45371bc6a
#
_entry.id   738b67251a371f1cebde1bb45371bc6a
#
_cell.length_a   1.000
_cell.length_b   1.000
_cell.length_c   1.000
_cell.angle_alpha   90.00
_cell.angle_beta   90.00
_cell.angle_gamma   90.00
#
_symmetry.space_group_name_H-M   'P 1'
#
loop_
_entity.id
_entity.type
_entity.pdbx_description
1 polymer ?
#
loop_
_entity_poly.entity_id
_entity_poly.type
_entity_poly.pdbx_seq_one_letter_code
_entity_poly.pdbx_strand_id
1 'polypeptide(L)'
;MLIISLVAVLSLGGTAQTREVRYGIKVGPVFGWASSGSTAAKGHGPRLGFNAGLVYDHYFTNNIAVSTGVNLSVLRMKYTFTDHRYVDDFLEATNVTVERRMKATNMEIPIKAKLRMGLTDSFSAYVEAGGGLGFNFKDYVKDDYSFYWVSSEDEFYKDGTNQYRLLQLSMLFGLGAEYEINNDFSAFVQLTFDHSFSNAFVSSLEKQTGSILRNNYVGIEVGLMH
;
A
#
# COMPACT_ATOMS: atom_id res chain seq x y z
N MET A 1 -7.81 -10.46 -24.94
CA MET A 1 -7.99 -11.89 -25.25
C MET A 1 -7.22 -12.83 -24.31
N LEU A 2 -6.15 -12.41 -23.66
CA LEU A 2 -5.32 -13.27 -22.76
C LEU A 2 -5.99 -13.57 -21.39
N ILE A 3 -6.83 -12.69 -20.88
CA ILE A 3 -7.50 -12.86 -19.55
C ILE A 3 -8.63 -13.89 -19.62
N ILE A 4 -9.30 -14.01 -20.77
CA ILE A 4 -10.39 -14.99 -20.95
C ILE A 4 -9.84 -16.41 -21.06
N SER A 5 -8.62 -16.60 -21.55
CA SER A 5 -7.97 -17.91 -21.64
C SER A 5 -7.52 -18.45 -20.28
N LEU A 6 -7.21 -17.58 -19.33
CA LEU A 6 -6.80 -18.01 -17.98
C LEU A 6 -8.00 -18.54 -17.16
N VAL A 7 -9.18 -17.97 -17.36
CA VAL A 7 -10.42 -18.42 -16.69
C VAL A 7 -10.89 -19.78 -17.23
N ALA A 8 -10.69 -20.05 -18.52
CA ALA A 8 -11.10 -21.30 -19.17
C ALA A 8 -10.22 -22.50 -18.77
N VAL A 9 -8.96 -22.31 -18.40
CA VAL A 9 -8.07 -23.40 -17.95
C VAL A 9 -8.40 -23.86 -16.51
N LEU A 10 -9.00 -22.98 -15.71
CA LEU A 10 -9.42 -23.30 -14.32
C LEU A 10 -10.71 -24.10 -14.22
N SER A 11 -11.46 -24.29 -15.33
CA SER A 11 -12.73 -25.02 -15.34
C SER A 11 -12.65 -26.50 -15.74
N LEU A 12 -11.46 -27.04 -16.04
CA LEU A 12 -11.27 -28.39 -16.59
C LEU A 12 -10.82 -29.45 -15.56
N GLY A 13 -11.05 -29.25 -14.28
CA GLY A 13 -10.69 -30.22 -13.22
C GLY A 13 -11.82 -30.51 -12.24
N GLY A 14 -13.01 -30.84 -12.75
CA GLY A 14 -14.16 -31.05 -11.89
C GLY A 14 -14.30 -32.47 -11.32
N THR A 15 -13.62 -32.79 -10.24
CA THR A 15 -14.17 -33.66 -9.20
C THR A 15 -14.80 -32.75 -8.15
N ALA A 16 -15.97 -33.13 -7.62
CA ALA A 16 -16.73 -32.36 -6.64
C ALA A 16 -15.91 -32.16 -5.36
N GLN A 17 -15.04 -31.18 -5.38
CA GLN A 17 -14.23 -30.76 -4.26
C GLN A 17 -15.05 -29.67 -3.57
N THR A 18 -15.32 -29.83 -2.31
CA THR A 18 -15.95 -28.81 -1.45
C THR A 18 -15.15 -27.53 -1.60
N ARG A 19 -15.74 -26.54 -2.28
CA ARG A 19 -15.15 -25.21 -2.40
C ARG A 19 -15.17 -24.56 -1.02
N GLU A 20 -14.04 -24.53 -0.38
CA GLU A 20 -13.91 -23.92 0.93
C GLU A 20 -13.84 -22.39 0.74
N VAL A 21 -14.71 -21.69 1.43
CA VAL A 21 -14.71 -20.23 1.53
C VAL A 21 -14.33 -19.88 2.95
N ARG A 22 -13.35 -19.01 3.10
CA ARG A 22 -12.90 -18.52 4.41
C ARG A 22 -12.92 -17.00 4.42
N TYR A 23 -13.34 -16.43 5.51
CA TYR A 23 -13.36 -14.99 5.70
C TYR A 23 -12.78 -14.60 7.05
N GLY A 24 -12.21 -13.40 7.13
CA GLY A 24 -11.52 -13.00 8.33
C GLY A 24 -11.26 -11.52 8.42
N ILE A 25 -10.58 -11.18 9.49
CA ILE A 25 -10.13 -9.83 9.77
C ILE A 25 -8.63 -9.81 10.00
N LYS A 26 -7.99 -8.71 9.65
CA LYS A 26 -6.57 -8.50 9.89
C LYS A 26 -6.27 -7.09 10.36
N VAL A 27 -5.15 -6.96 11.05
CA VAL A 27 -4.67 -5.68 11.57
C VAL A 27 -3.17 -5.74 11.79
N GLY A 28 -2.49 -4.62 11.59
CA GLY A 28 -1.05 -4.58 11.87
C GLY A 28 -0.37 -3.26 11.53
N PRO A 29 0.85 -3.07 12.03
CA PRO A 29 1.69 -1.96 11.65
C PRO A 29 2.17 -2.09 10.21
N VAL A 30 2.31 -0.95 9.54
CA VAL A 30 2.92 -0.84 8.22
C VAL A 30 4.02 0.22 8.24
N PHE A 31 5.07 0.00 7.47
CA PHE A 31 6.20 0.91 7.31
C PHE A 31 6.20 1.41 5.87
N GLY A 32 5.68 2.63 5.69
CA GLY A 32 5.52 3.25 4.38
C GLY A 32 6.66 4.19 4.02
N TRP A 33 7.04 4.21 2.75
CA TRP A 33 8.00 5.18 2.20
C TRP A 33 7.63 5.58 0.78
N ALA A 34 8.08 6.77 0.40
CA ALA A 34 7.99 7.23 -0.98
C ALA A 34 9.28 6.89 -1.74
N SER A 35 9.16 6.30 -2.93
CA SER A 35 10.27 6.15 -3.87
C SER A 35 10.11 7.14 -5.02
N SER A 36 11.21 7.82 -5.37
CA SER A 36 11.25 8.75 -6.49
C SER A 36 11.94 8.11 -7.69
N GLY A 37 11.38 8.31 -8.87
CA GLY A 37 12.00 7.94 -10.15
C GLY A 37 12.99 8.98 -10.69
N SER A 38 13.22 10.11 -9.99
CA SER A 38 14.10 11.20 -10.43
C SER A 38 14.91 11.75 -9.27
N THR A 39 16.00 12.48 -9.60
CA THR A 39 16.88 13.12 -8.63
C THR A 39 16.31 14.40 -8.03
N ALA A 40 15.24 14.95 -8.60
CA ALA A 40 14.64 16.21 -8.15
C ALA A 40 13.84 16.08 -6.84
N ALA A 41 13.42 14.87 -6.48
CA ALA A 41 12.81 14.60 -5.18
C ALA A 41 13.48 13.40 -4.53
N LYS A 42 13.75 13.48 -3.23
CA LYS A 42 14.40 12.43 -2.45
C LYS A 42 13.45 11.91 -1.37
N GLY A 43 13.07 10.63 -1.47
CA GLY A 43 12.35 9.94 -0.40
C GLY A 43 13.24 9.75 0.83
N HIS A 44 12.63 9.86 2.00
CA HIS A 44 13.25 9.52 3.28
C HIS A 44 12.80 8.13 3.73
N GLY A 45 13.52 7.57 4.71
CA GLY A 45 13.28 6.22 5.23
C GLY A 45 11.84 5.96 5.69
N PRO A 46 11.52 4.69 5.97
CA PRO A 46 10.17 4.25 6.24
C PRO A 46 9.56 4.93 7.48
N ARG A 47 8.24 5.16 7.45
CA ARG A 47 7.45 5.77 8.52
C ARG A 47 6.36 4.80 8.96
N LEU A 48 6.18 4.72 10.27
CA LEU A 48 5.15 3.87 10.88
C LEU A 48 3.76 4.36 10.52
N GLY A 49 2.96 3.46 9.97
CA GLY A 49 1.55 3.56 9.70
C GLY A 49 0.79 2.39 10.30
N PHE A 50 -0.46 2.21 9.88
CA PHE A 50 -1.33 1.16 10.37
C PHE A 50 -2.23 0.64 9.24
N ASN A 51 -2.49 -0.67 9.24
CA ASN A 51 -3.43 -1.32 8.32
C ASN A 51 -4.44 -2.14 9.11
N ALA A 52 -5.69 -2.12 8.66
CA ALA A 52 -6.77 -3.00 9.12
C ALA A 52 -7.60 -3.41 7.91
N GLY A 53 -8.10 -4.64 7.89
CA GLY A 53 -8.85 -5.10 6.73
C GLY A 53 -9.69 -6.33 6.97
N LEU A 54 -10.52 -6.58 5.97
CA LEU A 54 -11.28 -7.81 5.80
C LEU A 54 -10.56 -8.68 4.79
N VAL A 55 -10.58 -9.99 5.01
CA VAL A 55 -9.99 -10.99 4.12
C VAL A 55 -11.09 -11.98 3.71
N TYR A 56 -11.09 -12.34 2.45
CA TYR A 56 -11.97 -13.34 1.87
C TYR A 56 -11.14 -14.24 0.96
N ASP A 57 -11.03 -15.52 1.31
CA ASP A 57 -10.30 -16.53 0.56
C ASP A 57 -11.29 -17.51 -0.06
N HIS A 58 -11.19 -17.70 -1.36
CA HIS A 58 -11.95 -18.70 -2.09
C HIS A 58 -11.01 -19.79 -2.60
N TYR A 59 -11.05 -20.96 -1.99
CA TYR A 59 -10.22 -22.09 -2.33
C TYR A 59 -10.80 -22.87 -3.52
N PHE A 60 -9.98 -23.07 -4.54
CA PHE A 60 -10.28 -23.94 -5.68
C PHE A 60 -9.78 -25.37 -5.45
N THR A 61 -8.72 -25.48 -4.70
CA THR A 61 -8.12 -26.73 -4.23
C THR A 61 -7.68 -26.55 -2.78
N ASN A 62 -7.29 -27.61 -2.10
CA ASN A 62 -6.81 -27.53 -0.71
C ASN A 62 -5.62 -26.56 -0.53
N ASN A 63 -4.92 -26.28 -1.62
CA ASN A 63 -3.67 -25.51 -1.59
C ASN A 63 -3.75 -24.18 -2.34
N ILE A 64 -4.71 -23.98 -3.24
CA ILE A 64 -4.79 -22.83 -4.12
C ILE A 64 -6.10 -22.08 -3.89
N ALA A 65 -5.98 -20.78 -3.59
CA ALA A 65 -7.09 -19.88 -3.42
C ALA A 65 -6.90 -18.57 -4.20
N VAL A 66 -8.00 -17.87 -4.40
CA VAL A 66 -8.01 -16.43 -4.66
C VAL A 66 -8.35 -15.73 -3.36
N SER A 67 -7.48 -14.81 -2.96
CA SER A 67 -7.66 -13.96 -1.77
C SER A 67 -8.04 -12.55 -2.22
N THR A 68 -9.10 -12.01 -1.64
CA THR A 68 -9.56 -10.65 -1.85
C THR A 68 -10.02 -10.03 -0.52
N GLY A 69 -10.57 -8.83 -0.55
CA GLY A 69 -11.07 -8.18 0.65
C GLY A 69 -11.07 -6.66 0.55
N VAL A 70 -11.01 -6.01 1.69
CA VAL A 70 -10.88 -4.55 1.80
C VAL A 70 -9.86 -4.22 2.86
N ASN A 71 -8.84 -3.47 2.49
CA ASN A 71 -7.83 -2.95 3.40
C ASN A 71 -8.03 -1.45 3.61
N LEU A 72 -7.96 -0.99 4.84
CA LEU A 72 -7.90 0.42 5.21
C LEU A 72 -6.51 0.69 5.80
N SER A 73 -5.74 1.54 5.15
CA SER A 73 -4.38 1.85 5.58
C SER A 73 -4.19 3.34 5.83
N VAL A 74 -3.47 3.65 6.91
CA VAL A 74 -2.99 4.98 7.22
C VAL A 74 -1.49 4.98 7.01
N LEU A 75 -1.06 5.50 5.87
CA LEU A 75 0.35 5.58 5.48
C LEU A 75 0.93 6.93 5.87
N ARG A 76 2.18 6.93 6.31
CA ARG A 76 2.96 8.14 6.55
C ARG A 76 4.22 8.10 5.70
N MET A 77 4.57 9.24 5.13
CA MET A 77 5.72 9.37 4.24
C MET A 77 6.41 10.70 4.46
N LYS A 78 7.69 10.75 4.09
CA LYS A 78 8.50 11.96 4.12
C LYS A 78 9.36 12.00 2.87
N TYR A 79 9.41 13.15 2.23
CA TYR A 79 10.30 13.39 1.09
C TYR A 79 10.73 14.84 1.04
N THR A 80 11.85 15.09 0.36
CA THR A 80 12.45 16.42 0.19
C THR A 80 12.53 16.73 -1.30
N PHE A 81 12.22 17.95 -1.68
CA PHE A 81 12.39 18.46 -3.04
C PHE A 81 12.81 19.92 -3.02
N THR A 82 13.35 20.42 -4.15
CA THR A 82 13.71 21.82 -4.31
C THR A 82 12.56 22.53 -5.02
N ASP A 83 12.12 23.64 -4.45
CA ASP A 83 11.12 24.53 -5.03
C ASP A 83 11.74 25.89 -5.35
N HIS A 84 11.28 26.53 -6.42
CA HIS A 84 11.66 27.88 -6.78
C HIS A 84 10.60 28.85 -6.30
N ARG A 85 10.89 29.61 -5.25
CA ARG A 85 9.95 30.60 -4.71
C ARG A 85 10.54 32.00 -4.72
N TYR A 86 9.66 32.97 -4.94
CA TYR A 86 9.96 34.37 -4.64
C TYR A 86 9.81 34.57 -3.13
N VAL A 87 10.85 35.03 -2.49
CA VAL A 87 10.84 35.44 -1.09
C VAL A 87 10.54 36.93 -1.09
N ASP A 88 9.48 37.34 -0.38
CA ASP A 88 8.95 38.74 -0.43
C ASP A 88 9.99 39.82 -0.11
N ASP A 89 11.05 39.51 0.61
CA ASP A 89 12.12 40.47 0.96
C ASP A 89 13.30 40.54 -0.05
N PHE A 90 13.36 39.58 -1.00
CA PHE A 90 14.40 39.56 -2.03
C PHE A 90 13.74 39.34 -3.39
N LEU A 91 13.84 40.31 -4.27
CA LEU A 91 13.30 40.30 -5.64
C LEU A 91 13.84 39.19 -6.56
N GLU A 92 14.59 38.22 -6.02
CA GLU A 92 15.16 37.12 -6.78
C GLU A 92 14.53 35.77 -6.35
N ALA A 93 14.19 34.94 -7.35
CA ALA A 93 13.74 33.58 -7.14
C ALA A 93 14.89 32.75 -6.53
N THR A 94 14.69 32.27 -5.31
CA THR A 94 15.67 31.46 -4.59
C THR A 94 15.26 30.01 -4.54
N ASN A 95 16.23 29.09 -4.68
CA ASN A 95 16.03 27.67 -4.49
C ASN A 95 15.80 27.36 -3.01
N VAL A 96 14.63 26.87 -2.68
CA VAL A 96 14.24 26.49 -1.32
C VAL A 96 14.13 24.99 -1.23
N THR A 97 14.76 24.41 -0.22
CA THR A 97 14.57 22.98 0.09
C THR A 97 13.31 22.83 0.93
N VAL A 98 12.37 22.07 0.41
CA VAL A 98 11.08 21.76 1.08
C VAL A 98 11.12 20.34 1.58
N GLU A 99 10.95 20.15 2.88
CA GLU A 99 10.71 18.86 3.49
C GLU A 99 9.19 18.66 3.66
N ARG A 100 8.62 17.71 2.94
CA ARG A 100 7.20 17.41 3.00
C ARG A 100 6.94 16.14 3.79
N ARG A 101 6.09 16.25 4.79
CA ARG A 101 5.54 15.14 5.56
C ARG A 101 4.09 14.93 5.13
N MET A 102 3.75 13.70 4.88
CA MET A 102 2.45 13.33 4.38
C MET A 102 1.84 12.17 5.17
N LYS A 103 0.54 12.26 5.40
CA LYS A 103 -0.29 11.21 5.97
C LYS A 103 -1.44 10.97 5.00
N ALA A 104 -1.54 9.77 4.44
CA ALA A 104 -2.60 9.38 3.52
C ALA A 104 -3.44 8.26 4.13
N THR A 105 -4.76 8.34 3.96
CA THR A 105 -5.70 7.28 4.33
C THR A 105 -6.24 6.66 3.06
N ASN A 106 -5.88 5.41 2.82
CA ASN A 106 -6.22 4.67 1.62
C ASN A 106 -7.14 3.50 1.95
N MET A 107 -8.09 3.23 1.05
CA MET A 107 -8.80 1.96 0.97
C MET A 107 -8.26 1.21 -0.25
N GLU A 108 -8.01 -0.08 -0.10
CA GLU A 108 -7.52 -0.94 -1.16
C GLU A 108 -8.36 -2.20 -1.26
N ILE A 109 -8.67 -2.59 -2.49
CA ILE A 109 -9.29 -3.88 -2.82
C ILE A 109 -8.19 -4.73 -3.44
N PRO A 110 -7.62 -5.70 -2.69
CA PRO A 110 -6.63 -6.64 -3.21
C PRO A 110 -7.29 -7.76 -4.00
N ILE A 111 -6.60 -8.26 -5.02
CA ILE A 111 -6.91 -9.53 -5.70
C ILE A 111 -5.60 -10.29 -5.83
N LYS A 112 -5.46 -11.40 -5.09
CA LYS A 112 -4.21 -12.15 -4.97
C LYS A 112 -4.45 -13.64 -5.21
N ALA A 113 -3.52 -14.30 -5.86
CA ALA A 113 -3.42 -15.74 -5.82
C ALA A 113 -2.72 -16.14 -4.52
N LYS A 114 -3.27 -17.09 -3.79
CA LYS A 114 -2.74 -17.65 -2.54
C LYS A 114 -2.38 -19.11 -2.75
N LEU A 115 -1.16 -19.47 -2.40
CA LEU A 115 -0.69 -20.85 -2.36
C LEU A 115 -0.39 -21.23 -0.91
N ARG A 116 -1.15 -22.16 -0.36
CA ARG A 116 -1.04 -22.68 1.01
C ARG A 116 -0.35 -24.04 0.99
N MET A 117 0.55 -24.27 1.94
CA MET A 117 1.25 -25.53 2.18
C MET A 117 1.04 -25.94 3.64
N GLY A 118 0.39 -27.08 3.87
CA GLY A 118 0.32 -27.67 5.19
C GLY A 118 1.70 -28.17 5.61
N LEU A 119 2.16 -27.79 6.79
CA LEU A 119 3.42 -28.23 7.39
C LEU A 119 3.16 -29.28 8.47
N THR A 120 2.06 -29.14 9.19
CA THR A 120 1.52 -30.10 10.16
C THR A 120 0.00 -30.08 10.09
N ASP A 121 -0.67 -30.91 10.88
CA ASP A 121 -2.14 -30.96 10.94
C ASP A 121 -2.78 -29.61 11.32
N SER A 122 -2.09 -28.81 12.13
CA SER A 122 -2.63 -27.52 12.61
C SER A 122 -1.85 -26.31 12.10
N PHE A 123 -0.74 -26.49 11.37
CA PHE A 123 0.11 -25.39 10.96
C PHE A 123 0.36 -25.40 9.47
N SER A 124 0.12 -24.28 8.81
CA SER A 124 0.38 -24.10 7.38
C SER A 124 1.13 -22.80 7.11
N ALA A 125 1.93 -22.81 6.06
CA ALA A 125 2.55 -21.61 5.49
C ALA A 125 1.85 -21.27 4.18
N TYR A 126 1.88 -19.99 3.80
CA TYR A 126 1.34 -19.57 2.51
C TYR A 126 2.12 -18.41 1.91
N VAL A 127 2.03 -18.31 0.60
CA VAL A 127 2.50 -17.17 -0.17
C VAL A 127 1.33 -16.59 -0.97
N GLU A 128 1.35 -15.29 -1.15
CA GLU A 128 0.34 -14.57 -1.92
C GLU A 128 1.01 -13.63 -2.90
N ALA A 129 0.46 -13.50 -4.10
CA ALA A 129 0.90 -12.51 -5.08
C ALA A 129 -0.30 -12.03 -5.90
N GLY A 130 -0.32 -10.74 -6.22
CA GLY A 130 -1.41 -10.16 -7.01
C GLY A 130 -1.34 -8.67 -7.16
N GLY A 131 -2.49 -8.05 -7.39
CA GLY A 131 -2.64 -6.62 -7.54
C GLY A 131 -3.64 -6.03 -6.56
N GLY A 132 -3.52 -4.72 -6.33
CA GLY A 132 -4.44 -3.93 -5.52
C GLY A 132 -4.99 -2.74 -6.30
N LEU A 133 -6.26 -2.46 -6.09
CA LEU A 133 -6.93 -1.24 -6.54
C LEU A 133 -7.17 -0.36 -5.33
N GLY A 134 -6.38 0.70 -5.20
CA GLY A 134 -6.41 1.61 -4.07
C GLY A 134 -7.19 2.90 -4.37
N PHE A 135 -7.90 3.38 -3.36
CA PHE A 135 -8.61 4.66 -3.36
C PHE A 135 -8.13 5.50 -2.19
N ASN A 136 -7.69 6.72 -2.46
CA ASN A 136 -7.31 7.66 -1.42
C ASN A 136 -8.51 8.53 -1.03
N PHE A 137 -8.85 8.54 0.27
CA PHE A 137 -9.97 9.33 0.78
C PHE A 137 -9.55 10.63 1.42
N LYS A 138 -8.39 10.63 2.07
CA LYS A 138 -7.93 11.77 2.84
C LYS A 138 -6.43 11.81 2.93
N ASP A 139 -5.87 12.97 2.65
CA ASP A 139 -4.46 13.25 2.80
C ASP A 139 -4.25 14.53 3.63
N TYR A 140 -3.20 14.51 4.44
CA TYR A 140 -2.69 15.66 5.17
C TYR A 140 -1.25 15.87 4.75
N VAL A 141 -0.94 17.11 4.43
CA VAL A 141 0.39 17.52 3.99
C VAL A 141 0.90 18.61 4.92
N LYS A 142 2.12 18.44 5.45
CA LYS A 142 2.86 19.45 6.19
C LYS A 142 4.18 19.70 5.46
N ASP A 143 4.44 20.97 5.13
CA ASP A 143 5.66 21.41 4.48
C ASP A 143 6.52 22.19 5.47
N ASP A 144 7.75 21.76 5.65
CA ASP A 144 8.78 22.49 6.41
C ASP A 144 9.76 23.09 5.40
N TYR A 145 9.97 24.41 5.43
CA TYR A 145 10.85 25.12 4.51
C TYR A 145 12.19 25.42 5.16
N SER A 146 13.28 25.07 4.49
CA SER A 146 14.64 25.42 4.94
C SER A 146 15.26 26.43 3.99
N PHE A 147 15.52 27.64 4.49
CA PHE A 147 16.34 28.65 3.86
C PHE A 147 17.78 28.55 4.35
N TYR A 148 18.72 29.02 3.54
CA TYR A 148 20.15 29.00 3.88
C TYR A 148 20.51 29.77 5.18
N TRP A 149 19.60 30.67 5.66
CA TRP A 149 19.80 31.53 6.83
C TRP A 149 18.62 31.57 7.81
N VAL A 150 17.48 31.03 7.47
CA VAL A 150 16.26 31.08 8.31
C VAL A 150 15.50 29.76 8.17
N SER A 151 15.27 29.08 9.27
CA SER A 151 14.28 27.99 9.34
C SER A 151 12.95 28.60 9.78
N SER A 152 12.02 28.80 8.90
CA SER A 152 10.64 29.13 9.27
C SER A 152 9.83 27.85 9.28
N GLU A 153 9.31 27.50 10.47
CA GLU A 153 8.26 26.48 10.60
C GLU A 153 6.92 27.14 10.27
N ASP A 154 6.61 27.30 9.00
CA ASP A 154 5.25 27.65 8.60
C ASP A 154 4.40 26.38 8.53
N GLU A 155 3.61 26.18 9.58
CA GLU A 155 2.58 25.13 9.64
C GLU A 155 1.42 25.49 8.71
N PHE A 156 1.55 25.30 7.43
CA PHE A 156 0.41 25.28 6.53
C PHE A 156 -0.20 23.86 6.52
N TYR A 157 -1.15 23.61 7.42
CA TYR A 157 -2.08 22.50 7.28
C TYR A 157 -2.98 22.79 6.07
N LYS A 158 -2.53 22.44 4.90
CA LYS A 158 -3.38 22.41 3.73
C LYS A 158 -4.13 21.09 3.75
N ASP A 159 -5.45 21.14 3.95
CA ASP A 159 -6.31 20.01 3.64
C ASP A 159 -6.04 19.61 2.19
N GLY A 160 -5.33 18.50 2.00
CA GLY A 160 -4.68 18.16 0.74
C GLY A 160 -5.58 17.49 -0.28
N THR A 161 -6.87 17.83 -0.29
CA THR A 161 -7.93 17.15 -1.06
C THR A 161 -7.73 17.09 -2.57
N ASN A 162 -6.61 17.55 -3.14
CA ASN A 162 -6.34 17.49 -4.57
C ASN A 162 -4.88 17.19 -4.96
N GLN A 163 -4.02 16.80 -4.03
CA GLN A 163 -2.60 16.52 -4.35
C GLN A 163 -2.30 15.04 -4.56
N TYR A 164 -3.19 14.16 -4.10
CA TYR A 164 -3.06 12.72 -4.23
C TYR A 164 -4.00 12.18 -5.31
N ARG A 165 -3.53 11.22 -6.11
CA ARG A 165 -4.42 10.56 -7.07
C ARG A 165 -5.45 9.74 -6.34
N LEU A 166 -6.72 9.90 -6.71
CA LEU A 166 -7.83 9.15 -6.16
C LEU A 166 -7.65 7.64 -6.37
N LEU A 167 -7.18 7.24 -7.55
CA LEU A 167 -7.02 5.85 -7.94
C LEU A 167 -5.54 5.46 -8.00
N GLN A 168 -5.19 4.35 -7.35
CA GLN A 168 -3.86 3.77 -7.35
C GLN A 168 -3.92 2.30 -7.73
N LEU A 169 -2.90 1.86 -8.47
CA LEU A 169 -2.68 0.46 -8.80
C LEU A 169 -1.39 0.01 -8.12
N SER A 170 -1.45 -1.13 -7.44
CA SER A 170 -0.32 -1.70 -6.73
C SER A 170 -0.10 -3.17 -7.08
N MET A 171 1.11 -3.64 -6.83
CA MET A 171 1.48 -5.04 -6.79
C MET A 171 1.69 -5.45 -5.34
N LEU A 172 1.08 -6.57 -4.99
CA LEU A 172 1.03 -7.09 -3.64
C LEU A 172 1.72 -8.44 -3.56
N PHE A 173 2.59 -8.59 -2.56
CA PHE A 173 3.17 -9.87 -2.17
C PHE A 173 2.93 -10.11 -0.69
N GLY A 174 2.60 -11.35 -0.34
CA GLY A 174 2.41 -11.77 1.03
C GLY A 174 3.14 -13.08 1.30
N LEU A 175 3.70 -13.19 2.49
CA LEU A 175 4.24 -14.43 3.06
C LEU A 175 3.66 -14.56 4.46
N GLY A 176 3.01 -15.68 4.76
CA GLY A 176 2.35 -15.86 6.03
C GLY A 176 2.38 -17.27 6.55
N ALA A 177 2.02 -17.38 7.81
CA ALA A 177 1.79 -18.63 8.50
C ALA A 177 0.41 -18.60 9.17
N GLU A 178 -0.25 -19.72 9.18
CA GLU A 178 -1.59 -19.89 9.69
C GLU A 178 -1.62 -21.08 10.65
N TYR A 179 -2.26 -20.88 11.81
CA TYR A 179 -2.43 -21.87 12.85
C TYR A 179 -3.93 -22.13 13.06
N GLU A 180 -4.37 -23.38 12.86
CA GLU A 180 -5.73 -23.82 13.11
C GLU A 180 -5.96 -23.96 14.61
N ILE A 181 -6.80 -23.06 15.17
CA ILE A 181 -7.16 -23.06 16.58
C ILE A 181 -8.17 -24.18 16.86
N ASN A 182 -9.11 -24.32 15.94
CA ASN A 182 -10.14 -25.38 15.91
C ASN A 182 -10.64 -25.51 14.46
N ASN A 183 -11.66 -26.38 14.25
CA ASN A 183 -12.19 -26.65 12.91
C ASN A 183 -12.79 -25.42 12.19
N ASP A 184 -13.20 -24.39 12.96
CA ASP A 184 -13.89 -23.21 12.41
C ASP A 184 -12.98 -21.99 12.37
N PHE A 185 -11.94 -21.91 13.21
CA PHE A 185 -11.12 -20.72 13.37
C PHE A 185 -9.63 -21.00 13.23
N SER A 186 -8.97 -20.12 12.52
CA SER A 186 -7.51 -20.08 12.48
C SER A 186 -6.99 -18.67 12.74
N ALA A 187 -5.80 -18.57 13.33
CA ALA A 187 -5.05 -17.34 13.46
C ALA A 187 -3.94 -17.33 12.43
N PHE A 188 -3.61 -16.15 11.89
CA PHE A 188 -2.49 -16.01 10.98
C PHE A 188 -1.62 -14.81 11.31
N VAL A 189 -0.37 -14.91 10.89
CA VAL A 189 0.58 -13.80 10.82
C VAL A 189 1.11 -13.70 9.39
N GLN A 190 1.22 -12.49 8.88
CA GLN A 190 1.61 -12.23 7.49
C GLN A 190 2.57 -11.06 7.40
N LEU A 191 3.59 -11.21 6.58
CA LEU A 191 4.42 -10.13 6.08
C LEU A 191 3.88 -9.73 4.70
N THR A 192 3.50 -8.47 4.54
CA THR A 192 2.96 -7.94 3.27
C THR A 192 3.92 -6.90 2.69
N PHE A 193 4.15 -6.96 1.40
CA PHE A 193 4.84 -5.92 0.62
C PHE A 193 3.90 -5.38 -0.43
N ASP A 194 3.76 -4.05 -0.46
CA ASP A 194 2.99 -3.30 -1.46
C ASP A 194 3.92 -2.38 -2.24
N HIS A 195 3.81 -2.44 -3.56
CA HIS A 195 4.50 -1.55 -4.49
C HIS A 195 3.50 -0.89 -5.42
N SER A 196 3.28 0.42 -5.26
CA SER A 196 2.42 1.18 -6.16
C SER A 196 3.10 1.44 -7.51
N PHE A 197 2.42 1.11 -8.61
CA PHE A 197 2.85 1.46 -9.98
C PHE A 197 2.43 2.86 -10.37
N SER A 198 1.31 3.33 -9.85
CA SER A 198 0.77 4.63 -10.17
C SER A 198 1.54 5.74 -9.46
N ASN A 199 1.65 6.90 -10.14
CA ASN A 199 2.13 8.09 -9.46
C ASN A 199 1.16 8.46 -8.34
N ALA A 200 1.70 8.63 -7.13
CA ALA A 200 0.89 8.96 -5.96
C ALA A 200 0.29 10.38 -6.03
N PHE A 201 0.87 11.27 -6.85
CA PHE A 201 0.52 12.69 -6.87
C PHE A 201 -0.17 13.12 -8.15
N VAL A 202 -1.00 14.17 -8.04
CA VAL A 202 -1.64 14.85 -9.16
C VAL A 202 -0.63 15.77 -9.85
N SER A 203 -0.85 16.02 -11.13
CA SER A 203 0.02 16.70 -12.09
C SER A 203 0.65 18.04 -11.69
N SER A 204 0.21 18.71 -10.61
CA SER A 204 0.80 19.99 -10.17
C SER A 204 2.20 19.82 -9.59
N LEU A 205 2.44 18.78 -8.79
CA LEU A 205 3.75 18.45 -8.23
C LEU A 205 4.65 17.78 -9.27
N GLU A 206 4.08 16.95 -10.13
CA GLU A 206 4.77 16.35 -11.27
C GLU A 206 5.33 17.42 -12.21
N LYS A 207 4.57 18.51 -12.45
CA LYS A 207 5.02 19.65 -13.26
C LYS A 207 6.10 20.49 -12.58
N GLN A 208 6.06 20.63 -11.24
CA GLN A 208 7.04 21.38 -10.48
C GLN A 208 8.37 20.63 -10.32
N THR A 209 8.31 19.32 -10.08
CA THR A 209 9.50 18.52 -9.75
C THR A 209 9.96 17.61 -10.88
N GLY A 210 9.13 17.37 -11.91
CA GLY A 210 9.37 16.36 -12.94
C GLY A 210 9.47 14.93 -12.39
N SER A 211 9.03 14.71 -11.15
CA SER A 211 9.27 13.48 -10.40
C SER A 211 8.02 12.63 -10.27
N ILE A 212 8.15 11.35 -10.60
CA ILE A 212 7.16 10.33 -10.28
C ILE A 212 7.46 9.82 -8.87
N LEU A 213 6.56 10.05 -7.93
CA LEU A 213 6.65 9.51 -6.56
C LEU A 213 5.68 8.32 -6.43
N ARG A 214 6.21 7.19 -5.99
CA ARG A 214 5.45 5.96 -5.77
C ARG A 214 5.41 5.63 -4.29
N ASN A 215 4.27 5.15 -3.83
CA ASN A 215 4.11 4.66 -2.47
C ASN A 215 4.51 3.20 -2.41
N ASN A 216 5.22 2.86 -1.34
CA ASN A 216 5.52 1.48 -1.00
C ASN A 216 5.32 1.31 0.48
N TYR A 217 4.97 0.11 0.90
CA TYR A 217 5.03 -0.24 2.31
C TYR A 217 5.37 -1.73 2.51
N VAL A 218 5.89 -2.00 3.70
CA VAL A 218 5.98 -3.35 4.27
C VAL A 218 5.11 -3.37 5.51
N GLY A 219 4.28 -4.39 5.65
CA GLY A 219 3.38 -4.58 6.80
C GLY A 219 3.63 -5.90 7.49
N ILE A 220 3.47 -5.92 8.81
CA ILE A 220 3.34 -7.13 9.60
C ILE A 220 1.91 -7.16 10.12
N GLU A 221 1.14 -8.12 9.66
CA GLU A 221 -0.29 -8.22 9.94
C GLU A 221 -0.60 -9.50 10.70
N VAL A 222 -1.52 -9.41 11.63
CA VAL A 222 -2.10 -10.57 12.32
C VAL A 222 -3.60 -10.58 12.09
N GLY A 223 -4.19 -11.75 12.09
CA GLY A 223 -5.62 -11.86 11.86
C GLY A 223 -6.21 -13.19 12.29
N LEU A 224 -7.53 -13.23 12.15
CA LEU A 224 -8.35 -14.42 12.39
C LEU A 224 -9.16 -14.71 11.14
N MET A 225 -9.26 -15.99 10.79
CA MET A 225 -10.08 -16.54 9.70
C MET A 225 -11.10 -17.53 10.25
N HIS A 226 -12.25 -17.52 9.63
CA HIS A 226 -13.36 -18.48 9.90
C HIS A 226 -13.65 -19.25 8.63
#